data_f172b8097d131f6c221635b2da0c222a
#
_entry.id   f172b8097d131f6c221635b2da0c222a
#
_cell.length_a   1.000
_cell.length_b   1.000
_cell.length_c   1.000
_cell.angle_alpha   90.00
_cell.angle_beta   90.00
_cell.angle_gamma   90.00
#
_symmetry.space_group_name_H-M   'P 1'
#
loop_
_entity.id
_entity.type
_entity.pdbx_description
1 polymer ?
#
loop_
_entity_poly.entity_id
_entity_poly.type
_entity_poly.pdbx_seq_one_letter_code
_entity_poly.pdbx_strand_id
1 'polypeptide(L)' 'MTKAEAKVLLAVKTWWELYHFGPSYDDIRFVLLQDSKSNVHRLVKSLCKQGYLKRTPGKSRSVRVIRKKDAL' A
#
# COMPACT_ATOMS: atom_id res chain seq x y z
N MET A 1 4.70 -13.46 1.83
CA MET A 1 3.75 -12.39 2.14
C MET A 1 2.70 -12.88 3.11
N THR A 2 2.45 -12.14 4.18
CA THR A 2 1.43 -12.51 5.17
C THR A 2 0.03 -12.14 4.68
N LYS A 3 -1.00 -12.66 5.36
CA LYS A 3 -2.38 -12.28 5.05
C LYS A 3 -2.61 -10.77 5.22
N ALA A 4 -2.02 -10.19 6.26
CA ALA A 4 -2.14 -8.74 6.51
C ALA A 4 -1.49 -7.94 5.38
N GLU A 5 -0.32 -8.36 4.93
CA GLU A 5 0.35 -7.72 3.81
C GLU A 5 -0.45 -7.85 2.51
N ALA A 6 -1.02 -9.03 2.27
CA ALA A 6 -1.86 -9.25 1.10
C ALA A 6 -3.09 -8.34 1.08
N LYS A 7 -3.69 -8.12 2.25
CA LYS A 7 -4.83 -7.19 2.38
C LYS A 7 -4.43 -5.77 2.04
N VAL A 8 -3.28 -5.32 2.52
CA VAL A 8 -2.77 -3.98 2.21
C VAL A 8 -2.51 -3.84 0.72
N LEU A 9 -1.86 -4.83 0.12
CA LEU A 9 -1.57 -4.81 -1.31
C LEU A 9 -2.85 -4.71 -2.14
N LEU A 10 -3.85 -5.50 -1.80
CA LEU A 10 -5.13 -5.46 -2.48
C LEU A 10 -5.83 -4.12 -2.30
N ALA A 11 -5.77 -3.55 -1.09
CA ALA A 11 -6.37 -2.25 -0.80
C ALA A 11 -5.75 -1.15 -1.66
N VAL A 12 -4.43 -1.14 -1.78
CA VAL A 12 -3.73 -0.15 -2.60
C VAL A 12 -4.11 -0.32 -4.07
N LYS A 13 -4.13 -1.56 -4.56
CA LYS A 13 -4.50 -1.85 -5.95
C LYS A 13 -5.91 -1.39 -6.26
N THR A 14 -6.87 -1.73 -5.40
CA THR A 14 -8.27 -1.37 -5.58
C THR A 14 -8.44 0.14 -5.53
N TRP A 15 -7.75 0.81 -4.61
CA TRP A 15 -7.80 2.27 -4.50
C TRP A 15 -7.38 2.94 -5.81
N TRP A 16 -6.25 2.49 -6.39
CA TRP A 16 -5.79 3.02 -7.66
C TRP A 16 -6.77 2.79 -8.80
N GLU A 17 -7.42 1.64 -8.83
CA GLU A 17 -8.42 1.33 -9.85
C GLU A 17 -9.65 2.24 -9.76
N LEU A 18 -10.04 2.59 -8.52
CA LEU A 18 -11.23 3.40 -8.29
C LEU A 18 -10.96 4.89 -8.44
N TYR A 19 -9.84 5.37 -7.94
CA TYR A 19 -9.61 6.81 -7.80
C TYR A 19 -8.49 7.36 -8.67
N HIS A 20 -7.63 6.50 -9.23
CA HIS A 20 -6.52 6.90 -10.10
C HIS A 20 -5.46 7.76 -9.43
N PHE A 21 -5.35 7.68 -8.10
CA PHE A 21 -4.26 8.28 -7.33
C PHE A 21 -3.97 7.40 -6.11
N GLY A 22 -2.84 7.66 -5.45
CA GLY A 22 -2.41 6.82 -4.35
C GLY A 22 -3.20 7.05 -3.07
N PRO A 23 -3.45 6.01 -2.27
CA PRO A 23 -4.06 6.16 -0.95
C PRO A 23 -3.06 6.70 0.05
N SER A 24 -3.55 7.45 1.05
CA SER A 24 -2.76 7.79 2.22
C SER A 24 -2.76 6.59 3.18
N TYR A 25 -1.92 6.64 4.21
CA TYR A 25 -1.95 5.59 5.24
C TYR A 25 -3.29 5.57 5.97
N ASP A 26 -3.89 6.74 6.18
CA ASP A 26 -5.22 6.81 6.79
C ASP A 26 -6.28 6.18 5.89
N ASP A 27 -6.17 6.37 4.60
CA ASP A 27 -7.08 5.74 3.64
C ASP A 27 -6.97 4.22 3.68
N ILE A 28 -5.75 3.70 3.73
CA ILE A 28 -5.53 2.25 3.83
C ILE A 28 -6.08 1.72 5.15
N ARG A 29 -5.82 2.43 6.24
CA ARG A 29 -6.32 2.06 7.56
C ARG A 29 -7.84 1.98 7.57
N PHE A 30 -8.49 2.96 6.98
CA PHE A 30 -9.94 3.02 6.90
C PHE A 30 -10.50 1.85 6.10
N VAL A 31 -9.93 1.59 4.92
CA VAL A 31 -10.37 0.49 4.05
C VAL A 31 -10.25 -0.86 4.75
N LEU A 32 -9.19 -1.05 5.52
CA LEU A 32 -8.93 -2.31 6.20
C LEU A 32 -9.55 -2.41 7.58
N LEU A 33 -10.21 -1.35 8.04
CA LEU A 33 -10.79 -1.28 9.38
C LEU A 33 -9.73 -1.54 10.47
N GLN A 34 -8.52 -1.05 10.24
CA GLN A 34 -7.42 -1.18 11.19
C GLN A 34 -7.50 -0.09 12.26
N ASP A 35 -7.18 -0.45 13.49
CA ASP A 35 -7.18 0.48 14.61
C ASP A 35 -5.89 1.30 14.69
N SER A 36 -4.82 0.82 14.09
CA SER A 36 -3.49 1.40 14.25
C SER A 36 -2.91 1.84 12.92
N LYS A 37 -2.63 3.13 12.81
CA LYS A 37 -1.91 3.70 11.67
C LYS A 37 -0.47 3.19 11.61
N SER A 38 0.14 2.97 12.78
CA SER A 38 1.50 2.43 12.87
C SER A 38 1.60 1.05 12.23
N ASN A 39 0.57 0.23 12.42
CA ASN A 39 0.54 -1.11 11.85
C ASN A 39 0.47 -1.04 10.32
N VAL A 40 -0.36 -0.15 9.77
CA VAL A 40 -0.44 0.07 8.33
C VAL A 40 0.91 0.53 7.79
N HIS A 41 1.54 1.48 8.47
CA HIS A 41 2.84 2.02 8.06
C HIS A 41 3.88 0.89 7.99
N ARG A 42 3.90 0.02 8.99
CA ARG A 42 4.82 -1.11 9.05
C ARG A 42 4.58 -2.09 7.89
N LEU A 43 3.31 -2.39 7.60
CA LEU A 43 2.94 -3.31 6.53
C LEU A 43 3.32 -2.74 5.15
N VAL A 44 3.06 -1.45 4.93
CA VAL A 44 3.44 -0.79 3.69
C VAL A 44 4.95 -0.80 3.51
N LYS A 45 5.69 -0.50 4.57
CA LYS A 45 7.15 -0.50 4.54
C LYS A 45 7.69 -1.90 4.18
N SER A 46 7.11 -2.94 4.77
CA SER A 46 7.48 -4.32 4.47
C SER A 46 7.23 -4.67 3.00
N LEU A 47 6.08 -4.28 2.47
CA LEU A 47 5.76 -4.54 1.07
C LEU A 47 6.67 -3.76 0.11
N CYS A 48 7.06 -2.55 0.47
CA CYS A 48 8.04 -1.80 -0.31
C CYS A 48 9.38 -2.51 -0.32
N LYS A 49 9.81 -3.02 0.82
CA LYS A 49 11.06 -3.76 0.92
C LYS A 49 11.05 -5.04 0.09
N GLN A 50 9.91 -5.70 0.01
CA GLN A 50 9.74 -6.91 -0.77
C GLN A 50 9.57 -6.65 -2.27
N GLY A 51 9.39 -5.40 -2.68
CA GLY A 51 9.25 -5.03 -4.08
C GLY A 51 7.83 -5.06 -4.61
N TYR A 52 6.82 -5.18 -3.75
CA TYR A 52 5.42 -5.16 -4.18
C TYR A 52 4.83 -3.77 -4.25
N LEU A 53 5.31 -2.85 -3.42
CA LEU A 53 4.85 -1.47 -3.40
C LEU A 53 6.02 -0.52 -3.56
N LYS A 54 5.70 0.69 -4.02
CA LYS A 54 6.67 1.77 -4.11
C LYS A 54 6.02 3.04 -3.58
N ARG A 55 6.80 3.87 -2.90
CA ARG A 55 6.34 5.17 -2.42
C ARG A 55 7.47 6.18 -2.54
N THR A 56 7.10 7.46 -2.63
CA THR A 56 8.08 8.55 -2.63
C THR A 56 8.18 9.08 -1.20
N PRO A 57 9.36 8.97 -0.56
CA PRO A 57 9.54 9.48 0.81
C PRO A 57 9.18 10.95 0.91
N GLY A 58 8.51 11.33 1.99
CA GLY A 58 8.12 12.72 2.24
C GLY A 58 6.92 13.20 1.43
N LYS A 59 6.37 12.37 0.57
CA LYS A 59 5.22 12.74 -0.27
C LYS A 59 4.02 11.87 0.10
N SER A 60 2.91 12.50 0.48
CA SER A 60 1.69 11.77 0.78
C SER A 60 1.05 11.24 -0.50
N ARG A 61 0.22 10.21 -0.37
CA ARG A 61 -0.52 9.60 -1.49
C ARG A 61 0.37 9.14 -2.64
N SER A 62 1.59 8.71 -2.30
CA SER A 62 2.55 8.25 -3.31
C SER A 62 2.67 6.73 -3.39
N VAL A 63 1.93 5.99 -2.56
CA VAL A 63 1.99 4.52 -2.53
C VAL A 63 1.34 3.97 -3.79
N ARG A 64 2.04 3.06 -4.47
CA ARG A 64 1.52 2.41 -5.67
C ARG A 64 2.01 0.97 -5.74
N VAL A 65 1.27 0.15 -6.47
CA VAL A 65 1.63 -1.26 -6.69
C VAL A 65 2.66 -1.34 -7.82
N ILE A 66 3.70 -2.11 -7.58
CA ILE A 66 4.69 -2.44 -8.61
C ILE A 66 4.29 -3.77 -9.22
N ARG A 67 4.03 -3.78 -10.52
CA ARG A 67 3.75 -5.03 -11.22
C ARG A 67 5.06 -5.75 -11.46
N LYS A 68 5.14 -6.98 -11.00
CA LYS A 68 6.38 -7.74 -11.06
C LYS A 68 6.90 -7.91 -12.47
N LYS A 69 6.03 -8.16 -13.41
CA LYS A 69 6.45 -8.32 -14.79
C LYS A 69 6.93 -7.00 -15.42
N ASP A 70 6.47 -5.87 -14.89
CA ASP A 70 6.93 -4.57 -15.34
C ASP A 70 8.32 -4.25 -14.78
N ALA A 71 8.70 -4.91 -13.70
CA ALA A 71 10.00 -4.75 -13.09
C ALA A 71 11.08 -5.55 -13.82
N LEU A 72 10.69 -6.41 -14.71
CA LEU A 72 11.59 -7.19 -15.55
C LEU A 72 11.92 -6.41 -16.82
#